data_4266df7d1ff8330a0124333fdb7f9336
#
_entry.id   4266df7d1ff8330a0124333fdb7f9336
#
_cell.length_a   1.000
_cell.length_b   1.000
_cell.length_c   1.000
_cell.angle_alpha   90.00
_cell.angle_beta   90.00
_cell.angle_gamma   90.00
#
_symmetry.space_group_name_H-M   'P 1'
#
loop_
_entity.id
_entity.type
_entity.pdbx_description
1 polymer ?
#
loop_
_entity_poly.entity_id
_entity_poly.type
_entity_poly.pdbx_seq_one_letter_code
_entity_poly.pdbx_strand_id
1 'polypeptide(L)'
;GTDVGASEESLAPYKAYVVGSVFEKGTGYPETWKDQPFSTSYGQTQIWKTSMAMTNTDRATILKYEGNEWARIWKEKLVEHKWDIEQSLLFGSQNDTYRTTQGAVDWILNNGNAFTLDVTKKSQDHFLDDLSALLDPRYNNSMATVFFCSTAVYNWLHKLSGYFANNLGMVNPASGNTSPDPASANSLGRADLAVTGRKKVLGLDTTTITTVYGDMNVVRNIHLDGTNIAMLGINMKNY
;
A
#
# COMPACT_ATOMS: atom_id res chain seq x y z
N GLY A 1 17.40 -39.78 -32.69
CA GLY A 1 16.42 -39.12 -31.88
C GLY A 1 15.12 -39.10 -32.64
N THR A 2 14.14 -39.89 -32.23
CA THR A 2 12.80 -39.84 -32.78
C THR A 2 12.11 -38.64 -32.14
N ASP A 3 11.88 -37.61 -32.93
CA ASP A 3 10.99 -36.53 -32.62
C ASP A 3 9.62 -37.12 -32.34
N VAL A 4 9.26 -37.23 -31.08
CA VAL A 4 7.88 -37.45 -30.66
C VAL A 4 7.21 -36.13 -30.95
N GLY A 5 6.45 -36.05 -32.05
CA GLY A 5 5.69 -34.87 -32.41
C GLY A 5 4.80 -34.47 -31.25
N ALA A 6 5.25 -33.54 -30.47
CA ALA A 6 4.42 -32.80 -29.57
C ALA A 6 3.44 -32.01 -30.45
N SER A 7 2.20 -32.46 -30.49
CA SER A 7 1.13 -31.63 -30.99
C SER A 7 1.26 -30.30 -30.25
N GLU A 8 1.30 -29.18 -30.98
CA GLU A 8 1.19 -27.83 -30.42
C GLU A 8 -0.15 -27.69 -29.71
N GLU A 9 -0.29 -28.31 -28.57
CA GLU A 9 -1.38 -28.05 -27.68
C GLU A 9 -1.16 -26.65 -27.13
N SER A 10 -2.09 -25.76 -27.44
CA SER A 10 -2.12 -24.40 -26.94
C SER A 10 -1.93 -24.40 -25.42
N LEU A 11 -0.76 -24.01 -24.96
CA LEU A 11 -0.44 -23.81 -23.53
C LEU A 11 -1.19 -22.62 -22.90
N ALA A 12 -2.11 -21.99 -23.62
CA ALA A 12 -2.88 -20.82 -23.22
C ALA A 12 -3.99 -21.12 -22.24
N PRO A 13 -4.08 -21.94 -21.35
CA PRO A 13 -4.52 -21.78 -19.98
C PRO A 13 -3.58 -22.36 -18.94
N TYR A 14 -2.47 -22.94 -19.33
CA TYR A 14 -1.57 -23.63 -18.41
C TYR A 14 -0.35 -22.79 -18.08
N LYS A 15 -0.05 -22.66 -16.80
CA LYS A 15 1.20 -22.04 -16.36
C LYS A 15 2.32 -23.06 -16.53
N ALA A 16 3.36 -22.70 -17.27
CA ALA A 16 4.57 -23.48 -17.37
C ALA A 16 5.58 -23.06 -16.31
N TYR A 17 6.16 -24.02 -15.61
CA TYR A 17 7.21 -23.78 -14.62
C TYR A 17 8.49 -24.45 -15.06
N VAL A 18 9.60 -23.73 -14.92
CA VAL A 18 10.94 -24.30 -15.14
C VAL A 18 11.28 -25.14 -13.91
N VAL A 19 11.39 -26.44 -14.08
CA VAL A 19 11.71 -27.37 -12.99
C VAL A 19 13.21 -27.43 -12.74
N GLY A 20 14.02 -27.27 -13.78
CA GLY A 20 15.49 -27.31 -13.71
C GLY A 20 16.12 -27.55 -15.08
N SER A 21 17.43 -27.51 -15.12
CA SER A 21 18.21 -27.86 -16.31
C SER A 21 18.85 -29.24 -16.11
N VAL A 22 18.86 -30.06 -17.17
CA VAL A 22 19.46 -31.38 -17.17
C VAL A 22 20.48 -31.45 -18.31
N PHE A 23 21.66 -31.93 -17.99
CA PHE A 23 22.75 -32.12 -18.96
C PHE A 23 23.07 -33.58 -19.08
N GLU A 24 23.39 -34.01 -20.31
CA GLU A 24 23.79 -35.37 -20.60
C GLU A 24 25.20 -35.64 -20.06
N LYS A 25 25.44 -36.87 -19.63
CA LYS A 25 26.75 -37.28 -19.12
C LYS A 25 27.82 -37.16 -20.21
N GLY A 26 28.89 -36.44 -19.94
CA GLY A 26 30.01 -36.23 -20.87
C GLY A 26 29.86 -35.01 -21.77
N THR A 27 28.84 -34.18 -21.60
CA THR A 27 28.73 -32.88 -22.26
C THR A 27 29.65 -31.86 -21.61
N GLY A 28 30.11 -30.89 -22.41
CA GLY A 28 30.91 -29.76 -21.92
C GLY A 28 30.12 -28.76 -21.07
N TYR A 29 30.75 -27.65 -20.77
CA TYR A 29 30.08 -26.56 -20.04
C TYR A 29 28.95 -25.97 -20.89
N PRO A 30 27.79 -25.59 -20.26
CA PRO A 30 26.75 -24.88 -20.97
C PRO A 30 27.24 -23.48 -21.38
N GLU A 31 26.61 -22.90 -22.40
CA GLU A 31 26.84 -21.51 -22.75
C GLU A 31 26.49 -20.62 -21.55
N THR A 32 27.45 -19.80 -21.17
CA THR A 32 27.24 -18.88 -20.04
C THR A 32 26.30 -17.75 -20.44
N TRP A 33 25.38 -17.42 -19.56
CA TRP A 33 24.56 -16.21 -19.68
C TRP A 33 25.47 -14.98 -19.60
N LYS A 34 25.29 -14.08 -20.55
CA LYS A 34 25.83 -12.73 -20.40
C LYS A 34 25.06 -12.03 -19.31
N ASP A 35 25.78 -11.21 -18.54
CA ASP A 35 25.18 -10.39 -17.51
C ASP A 35 24.06 -9.50 -18.09
N GLN A 36 22.97 -9.34 -17.35
CA GLN A 36 21.89 -8.46 -17.78
C GLN A 36 22.35 -7.01 -17.62
N PRO A 37 22.25 -6.18 -18.68
CA PRO A 37 22.60 -4.78 -18.56
C PRO A 37 21.64 -4.08 -17.58
N PHE A 38 22.18 -3.23 -16.74
CA PHE A 38 21.38 -2.38 -15.87
C PHE A 38 20.55 -1.42 -16.73
N SER A 39 19.27 -1.29 -16.42
CA SER A 39 18.42 -0.23 -16.93
C SER A 39 18.42 0.93 -15.94
N THR A 40 18.51 2.15 -16.44
CA THR A 40 18.43 3.36 -15.63
C THR A 40 17.14 4.09 -15.93
N SER A 41 16.54 4.66 -14.88
CA SER A 41 15.40 5.54 -14.99
C SER A 41 15.72 6.85 -14.28
N TYR A 42 15.02 7.91 -14.60
CA TYR A 42 15.20 9.21 -13.97
C TYR A 42 13.86 9.75 -13.48
N GLY A 43 13.91 10.47 -12.36
CA GLY A 43 12.79 11.26 -11.85
C GLY A 43 13.06 12.75 -12.00
N GLN A 44 12.01 13.52 -12.16
CA GLN A 44 12.09 14.98 -12.17
C GLN A 44 11.89 15.54 -10.77
N THR A 45 12.63 16.58 -10.45
CA THR A 45 12.44 17.35 -9.21
C THR A 45 11.53 18.53 -9.46
N GLN A 46 10.61 18.80 -8.54
CA GLN A 46 9.65 19.89 -8.63
C GLN A 46 10.02 21.02 -7.66
N ILE A 47 9.70 22.24 -8.04
CA ILE A 47 9.90 23.43 -7.20
C ILE A 47 8.53 23.90 -6.73
N TRP A 48 8.30 23.89 -5.43
CA TRP A 48 7.10 24.43 -4.81
C TRP A 48 7.37 25.84 -4.28
N LYS A 49 6.44 26.76 -4.52
CA LYS A 49 6.55 28.14 -4.05
C LYS A 49 5.22 28.58 -3.46
N THR A 50 5.24 29.09 -2.26
CA THR A 50 4.09 29.70 -1.59
C THR A 50 4.46 31.12 -1.21
N SER A 51 3.64 32.09 -1.59
CA SER A 51 3.84 33.49 -1.28
C SER A 51 2.76 34.00 -0.33
N MET A 52 3.11 34.99 0.46
CA MET A 52 2.22 35.66 1.39
C MET A 52 2.44 37.16 1.28
N ALA A 53 1.36 37.92 1.22
CA ALA A 53 1.38 39.38 1.28
C ALA A 53 0.38 39.86 2.30
N MET A 54 0.74 40.91 3.05
CA MET A 54 -0.12 41.59 4.00
C MET A 54 0.15 43.09 3.92
N THR A 55 -0.90 43.91 4.03
CA THR A 55 -0.73 45.34 4.05
C THR A 55 -0.12 45.78 5.39
N ASN A 56 0.58 46.90 5.41
CA ASN A 56 1.14 47.44 6.65
C ASN A 56 0.03 47.86 7.66
N THR A 57 -1.12 48.24 7.15
CA THR A 57 -2.29 48.57 7.99
C THR A 57 -2.79 47.36 8.72
N ASP A 58 -2.97 46.24 8.01
CA ASP A 58 -3.40 44.96 8.60
C ASP A 58 -2.39 44.44 9.62
N ARG A 59 -1.10 44.59 9.31
CA ARG A 59 -0.03 44.19 10.22
C ARG A 59 0.02 45.03 11.49
N ALA A 60 -0.33 46.31 11.41
CA ALA A 60 -0.36 47.24 12.55
C ALA A 60 -1.65 47.11 13.36
N THR A 61 -2.70 46.53 12.81
CA THR A 61 -3.99 46.38 13.48
C THR A 61 -3.91 45.25 14.49
N ILE A 62 -4.16 45.52 15.75
CA ILE A 62 -4.24 44.51 16.80
C ILE A 62 -5.70 44.03 16.87
N LEU A 63 -5.92 42.80 16.49
CA LEU A 63 -7.24 42.17 16.58
C LEU A 63 -7.52 41.73 18.03
N LYS A 64 -8.78 41.81 18.42
CA LYS A 64 -9.21 41.42 19.77
C LYS A 64 -8.92 39.95 20.09
N TYR A 65 -8.90 39.10 19.06
CA TYR A 65 -8.80 37.65 19.19
C TYR A 65 -7.41 37.11 18.85
N GLU A 66 -6.59 37.89 18.15
CA GLU A 66 -5.28 37.48 17.69
C GLU A 66 -4.30 38.67 17.81
N GLY A 67 -3.30 38.51 18.65
CA GLY A 67 -2.32 39.56 18.89
C GLY A 67 -1.28 39.73 17.77
N ASN A 68 -1.12 38.72 16.89
CA ASN A 68 -0.18 38.76 15.79
C ASN A 68 -0.70 38.02 14.55
N GLU A 69 -1.43 38.76 13.73
CA GLU A 69 -2.06 38.27 12.50
C GLU A 69 -1.02 37.74 11.50
N TRP A 70 0.16 38.35 11.42
CA TRP A 70 1.24 37.89 10.56
C TRP A 70 1.68 36.48 10.91
N ALA A 71 1.90 36.18 12.17
CA ALA A 71 2.33 34.86 12.63
C ALA A 71 1.26 33.79 12.37
N ARG A 72 -0.02 34.14 12.50
CA ARG A 72 -1.14 33.25 12.21
C ARG A 72 -1.16 32.86 10.73
N ILE A 73 -1.17 33.87 9.85
CA ILE A 73 -1.21 33.64 8.40
C ILE A 73 0.04 32.87 7.93
N TRP A 74 1.20 33.19 8.49
CA TRP A 74 2.43 32.47 8.17
C TRP A 74 2.33 30.97 8.49
N LYS A 75 1.76 30.62 9.64
CA LYS A 75 1.53 29.22 10.02
C LYS A 75 0.55 28.52 9.06
N GLU A 76 -0.54 29.19 8.70
CA GLU A 76 -1.52 28.67 7.75
C GLU A 76 -0.89 28.42 6.38
N LYS A 77 -0.12 29.37 5.87
CA LYS A 77 0.60 29.24 4.59
C LYS A 77 1.67 28.14 4.62
N LEU A 78 2.29 27.92 5.77
CA LEU A 78 3.23 26.82 5.95
C LEU A 78 2.52 25.44 5.87
N VAL A 79 1.34 25.33 6.44
CA VAL A 79 0.53 24.12 6.35
C VAL A 79 0.08 23.88 4.92
N GLU A 80 -0.42 24.92 4.23
CA GLU A 80 -0.80 24.86 2.81
C GLU A 80 0.37 24.38 1.94
N HIS A 81 1.56 24.94 2.14
CA HIS A 81 2.76 24.53 1.42
C HIS A 81 3.14 23.06 1.64
N LYS A 82 3.01 22.55 2.87
CA LYS A 82 3.24 21.14 3.15
C LYS A 82 2.21 20.24 2.48
N TRP A 83 0.96 20.67 2.42
CA TRP A 83 -0.10 19.94 1.73
C TRP A 83 0.15 19.86 0.22
N ASP A 84 0.59 20.95 -0.41
CA ASP A 84 0.94 20.98 -1.82
C ASP A 84 2.04 19.97 -2.14
N ILE A 85 3.08 19.90 -1.29
CA ILE A 85 4.18 18.94 -1.44
C ILE A 85 3.64 17.52 -1.31
N GLU A 86 2.85 17.23 -0.27
CA GLU A 86 2.35 15.89 -0.01
C GLU A 86 1.41 15.40 -1.10
N GLN A 87 0.51 16.26 -1.58
CA GLN A 87 -0.38 15.94 -2.70
C GLN A 87 0.39 15.70 -4.00
N SER A 88 1.42 16.49 -4.26
CA SER A 88 2.28 16.31 -5.44
C SER A 88 3.04 14.99 -5.38
N LEU A 89 3.52 14.58 -4.21
CA LEU A 89 4.21 13.31 -4.03
C LEU A 89 3.27 12.10 -4.14
N LEU A 90 2.00 12.26 -3.79
CA LEU A 90 1.01 11.20 -3.90
C LEU A 90 0.44 11.10 -5.32
N PHE A 91 -0.03 12.21 -5.88
CA PHE A 91 -0.86 12.24 -7.10
C PHE A 91 -0.22 12.92 -8.30
N GLY A 92 1.01 13.43 -8.17
CA GLY A 92 1.71 14.10 -9.26
C GLY A 92 1.92 13.18 -10.46
N SER A 93 1.95 13.72 -11.66
CA SER A 93 2.40 13.02 -12.86
C SER A 93 3.67 13.67 -13.39
N GLN A 94 4.60 12.86 -13.89
CA GLN A 94 5.85 13.34 -14.41
C GLN A 94 5.62 14.11 -15.73
N ASN A 95 6.16 15.31 -15.82
CA ASN A 95 6.16 16.11 -17.02
C ASN A 95 7.54 16.74 -17.22
N ASP A 96 8.15 16.50 -18.37
CA ASP A 96 9.49 16.97 -18.68
C ASP A 96 9.54 18.48 -18.98
N THR A 97 8.46 19.06 -19.50
CA THR A 97 8.40 20.48 -19.84
C THR A 97 8.39 21.36 -18.59
N TYR A 98 7.57 20.99 -17.61
CA TYR A 98 7.41 21.74 -16.36
C TYR A 98 8.23 21.18 -15.20
N ARG A 99 8.87 20.03 -15.40
CA ARG A 99 9.63 19.28 -14.38
C ARG A 99 8.82 19.05 -13.12
N THR A 100 7.73 18.30 -13.29
CA THR A 100 6.90 17.85 -12.17
C THR A 100 7.33 16.49 -11.69
N THR A 101 7.30 16.29 -10.37
CA THR A 101 7.64 15.02 -9.73
C THR A 101 6.57 13.97 -10.03
N GLN A 102 6.99 12.75 -10.30
CA GLN A 102 6.09 11.60 -10.40
C GLN A 102 5.59 11.22 -9.02
N GLY A 103 4.27 11.16 -8.87
CA GLY A 103 3.62 10.75 -7.63
C GLY A 103 3.61 9.23 -7.46
N ALA A 104 3.46 8.80 -6.23
CA ALA A 104 3.44 7.38 -5.87
C ALA A 104 2.32 6.61 -6.60
N VAL A 105 1.15 7.21 -6.75
CA VAL A 105 0.00 6.59 -7.44
C VAL A 105 0.29 6.34 -8.91
N ASP A 106 0.78 7.37 -9.62
CA ASP A 106 1.12 7.27 -11.04
C ASP A 106 2.22 6.21 -11.27
N TRP A 107 3.23 6.20 -10.41
CA TRP A 107 4.30 5.21 -10.47
C TRP A 107 3.78 3.78 -10.26
N ILE A 108 2.92 3.56 -9.25
CA ILE A 108 2.34 2.25 -8.96
C ILE A 108 1.42 1.77 -10.08
N LEU A 109 0.61 2.65 -10.67
CA LEU A 109 -0.26 2.29 -11.78
C LEU A 109 0.52 1.85 -13.02
N ASN A 110 1.69 2.43 -13.25
CA ASN A 110 2.53 2.11 -14.40
C ASN A 110 3.44 0.88 -14.16
N ASN A 111 3.90 0.65 -12.93
CA ASN A 111 4.94 -0.33 -12.64
C ASN A 111 4.56 -1.36 -11.56
N GLY A 112 3.44 -1.15 -10.86
CA GLY A 112 3.02 -1.98 -9.74
C GLY A 112 1.79 -2.83 -10.04
N ASN A 113 1.28 -3.47 -9.01
CA ASN A 113 0.06 -4.26 -9.07
C ASN A 113 -1.11 -3.44 -8.53
N ALA A 114 -2.20 -3.37 -9.29
CA ALA A 114 -3.44 -2.70 -8.89
C ALA A 114 -4.54 -3.72 -8.64
N PHE A 115 -5.18 -3.65 -7.48
CA PHE A 115 -6.29 -4.50 -7.08
C PHE A 115 -7.52 -3.65 -6.77
N THR A 116 -8.70 -4.21 -7.01
CA THR A 116 -9.94 -3.54 -6.64
C THR A 116 -10.31 -3.89 -5.20
N LEU A 117 -10.45 -2.90 -4.34
CA LEU A 117 -10.89 -3.05 -2.96
C LEU A 117 -12.27 -2.42 -2.77
N ASP A 118 -13.29 -3.26 -2.66
CA ASP A 118 -14.65 -2.86 -2.24
C ASP A 118 -14.87 -3.36 -0.81
N VAL A 119 -14.81 -2.43 0.15
CA VAL A 119 -14.94 -2.75 1.59
C VAL A 119 -16.29 -3.35 1.98
N THR A 120 -17.31 -3.26 1.11
CA THR A 120 -18.64 -3.82 1.35
C THR A 120 -18.78 -5.26 0.88
N LYS A 121 -18.00 -5.67 -0.11
CA LYS A 121 -18.09 -6.97 -0.77
C LYS A 121 -16.90 -7.87 -0.49
N LYS A 122 -15.74 -7.29 -0.18
CA LYS A 122 -14.50 -8.03 0.00
C LYS A 122 -14.42 -8.63 1.40
N SER A 123 -14.31 -9.93 1.47
CA SER A 123 -14.08 -10.65 2.71
C SER A 123 -12.61 -10.59 3.13
N GLN A 124 -12.35 -11.03 4.36
CA GLN A 124 -10.99 -11.17 4.89
C GLN A 124 -10.13 -12.10 4.00
N ASP A 125 -10.69 -13.21 3.55
CA ASP A 125 -9.98 -14.18 2.73
C ASP A 125 -9.55 -13.58 1.39
N HIS A 126 -10.43 -12.88 0.68
CA HIS A 126 -10.09 -12.20 -0.57
C HIS A 126 -9.04 -11.09 -0.39
N PHE A 127 -9.03 -10.43 0.76
CA PHE A 127 -8.01 -9.44 1.06
C PHE A 127 -6.64 -10.09 1.30
N LEU A 128 -6.61 -11.24 2.00
CA LEU A 128 -5.39 -12.02 2.19
C LEU A 128 -4.84 -12.58 0.87
N ASP A 129 -5.71 -12.99 -0.05
CA ASP A 129 -5.30 -13.45 -1.38
C ASP A 129 -4.59 -12.33 -2.16
N ASP A 130 -5.13 -11.11 -2.14
CA ASP A 130 -4.47 -9.96 -2.78
C ASP A 130 -3.14 -9.62 -2.09
N LEU A 131 -3.10 -9.67 -0.75
CA LEU A 131 -1.87 -9.44 0.01
C LEU A 131 -0.81 -10.50 -0.28
N SER A 132 -1.20 -11.74 -0.52
CA SER A 132 -0.25 -12.81 -0.81
C SER A 132 0.60 -12.50 -2.03
N ALA A 133 0.01 -11.88 -3.05
CA ALA A 133 0.73 -11.47 -4.24
C ALA A 133 1.75 -10.33 -3.96
N LEU A 134 1.41 -9.41 -3.06
CA LEU A 134 2.28 -8.28 -2.69
C LEU A 134 3.39 -8.71 -1.72
N LEU A 135 3.06 -9.55 -0.75
CA LEU A 135 3.99 -9.98 0.32
C LEU A 135 4.76 -11.26 -0.03
N ASP A 136 4.60 -11.79 -1.24
CA ASP A 136 5.35 -12.97 -1.70
C ASP A 136 6.86 -12.69 -1.65
N PRO A 137 7.65 -13.48 -0.91
CA PRO A 137 9.10 -13.30 -0.79
C PRO A 137 9.85 -13.34 -2.13
N ARG A 138 9.27 -13.95 -3.16
CA ARG A 138 9.86 -13.99 -4.50
C ARG A 138 9.93 -12.62 -5.16
N TYR A 139 8.98 -11.74 -4.86
CA TYR A 139 8.86 -10.41 -5.46
C TYR A 139 9.15 -9.29 -4.45
N ASN A 140 8.91 -9.54 -3.17
CA ASN A 140 9.08 -8.56 -2.11
C ASN A 140 9.97 -9.10 -0.99
N ASN A 141 11.26 -8.92 -1.13
CA ASN A 141 12.28 -9.40 -0.18
C ASN A 141 12.35 -8.61 1.14
N SER A 142 11.44 -7.68 1.38
CA SER A 142 11.55 -6.75 2.49
C SER A 142 10.28 -6.71 3.32
N MET A 143 10.42 -6.92 4.62
CA MET A 143 9.37 -6.69 5.61
C MET A 143 9.10 -5.20 5.91
N ALA A 144 9.70 -4.28 5.17
CA ALA A 144 9.57 -2.83 5.37
C ALA A 144 8.41 -2.23 4.57
N THR A 145 7.33 -2.96 4.38
CA THR A 145 6.16 -2.48 3.64
C THR A 145 5.31 -1.60 4.52
N VAL A 146 5.05 -0.38 4.05
CA VAL A 146 4.14 0.57 4.67
C VAL A 146 2.91 0.72 3.79
N PHE A 147 1.73 0.64 4.42
CA PHE A 147 0.45 0.79 3.76
C PHE A 147 -0.18 2.11 4.17
N PHE A 148 -0.33 3.02 3.23
CA PHE A 148 -1.11 4.23 3.41
C PHE A 148 -2.55 3.93 3.02
N CYS A 149 -3.50 4.18 3.90
CA CYS A 149 -4.90 3.90 3.63
C CYS A 149 -5.81 5.07 3.97
N SER A 150 -6.93 5.14 3.27
CA SER A 150 -8.00 6.07 3.57
C SER A 150 -8.64 5.73 4.92
N THR A 151 -9.32 6.70 5.52
CA THR A 151 -10.00 6.51 6.82
C THR A 151 -11.01 5.37 6.77
N ALA A 152 -11.74 5.20 5.67
CA ALA A 152 -12.71 4.11 5.49
C ALA A 152 -12.05 2.73 5.56
N VAL A 153 -10.94 2.56 4.84
CA VAL A 153 -10.18 1.30 4.80
C VAL A 153 -9.48 1.05 6.13
N TYR A 154 -8.93 2.08 6.76
CA TYR A 154 -8.33 1.96 8.08
C TYR A 154 -9.33 1.44 9.11
N ASN A 155 -10.54 2.01 9.16
CA ASN A 155 -11.59 1.55 10.04
C ASN A 155 -12.07 0.13 9.69
N TRP A 156 -12.12 -0.20 8.40
CA TRP A 156 -12.48 -1.54 7.96
C TRP A 156 -11.45 -2.59 8.40
N LEU A 157 -10.16 -2.33 8.25
CA LEU A 157 -9.09 -3.19 8.72
C LEU A 157 -9.14 -3.40 10.24
N HIS A 158 -9.41 -2.33 11.00
CA HIS A 158 -9.60 -2.45 12.45
C HIS A 158 -10.83 -3.28 12.83
N LYS A 159 -11.90 -3.18 12.07
CA LYS A 159 -13.10 -4.03 12.28
C LYS A 159 -12.80 -5.50 11.98
N LEU A 160 -12.08 -5.78 10.91
CA LEU A 160 -11.67 -7.16 10.57
C LEU A 160 -10.82 -7.78 11.68
N SER A 161 -9.85 -7.06 12.21
CA SER A 161 -8.99 -7.54 13.30
C SER A 161 -9.72 -7.58 14.65
N GLY A 162 -10.61 -6.63 14.93
CA GLY A 162 -11.38 -6.53 16.18
C GLY A 162 -12.52 -7.54 16.27
N TYR A 163 -13.09 -7.96 15.16
CA TYR A 163 -14.13 -8.99 15.11
C TYR A 163 -13.65 -10.32 15.66
N PHE A 164 -12.36 -10.60 15.51
CA PHE A 164 -11.72 -11.78 16.03
C PHE A 164 -11.66 -11.82 17.56
N ALA A 165 -11.36 -10.70 18.20
CA ALA A 165 -11.27 -10.63 19.67
C ALA A 165 -12.64 -10.79 20.35
N ASN A 166 -13.72 -10.37 19.70
CA ASN A 166 -15.08 -10.50 20.23
C ASN A 166 -15.69 -11.90 20.02
N ASN A 167 -15.27 -12.64 19.00
CA ASN A 167 -15.83 -13.96 18.72
C ASN A 167 -15.22 -15.09 19.57
N LEU A 168 -14.05 -14.89 20.18
CA LEU A 168 -13.45 -15.83 21.12
C LEU A 168 -14.15 -15.92 22.47
N GLY A 169 -15.06 -14.98 22.79
CA GLY A 169 -15.67 -14.84 24.11
C GLY A 169 -17.18 -15.05 24.22
N MET A 170 -17.90 -15.13 23.11
CA MET A 170 -19.37 -15.13 23.16
C MET A 170 -20.03 -16.25 22.36
N VAL A 171 -19.94 -17.45 22.85
CA VAL A 171 -21.12 -18.33 22.79
C VAL A 171 -22.12 -17.68 23.75
N ASN A 172 -23.10 -16.94 23.21
CA ASN A 172 -24.18 -16.41 24.03
C ASN A 172 -25.16 -17.55 24.35
N PRO A 173 -25.14 -18.10 25.54
CA PRO A 173 -25.99 -19.26 25.92
C PRO A 173 -27.48 -18.82 26.05
N ALA A 174 -27.77 -17.53 25.95
CA ALA A 174 -29.14 -17.02 26.14
C ALA A 174 -30.01 -16.99 24.86
N SER A 175 -29.43 -17.20 23.71
CA SER A 175 -30.18 -17.17 22.46
C SER A 175 -30.39 -18.55 21.88
N GLY A 176 -30.84 -19.55 22.52
CA GLY A 176 -31.24 -20.87 22.04
C GLY A 176 -31.13 -21.24 20.54
N ASN A 177 -30.45 -20.43 19.77
CA ASN A 177 -30.23 -20.58 18.34
C ASN A 177 -28.88 -21.24 18.11
N THR A 178 -28.91 -22.55 17.98
CA THR A 178 -27.77 -23.42 17.69
C THR A 178 -27.40 -23.45 16.20
N SER A 179 -27.96 -22.53 15.39
CA SER A 179 -27.55 -22.40 13.99
C SER A 179 -26.38 -21.43 13.92
N PRO A 180 -25.14 -21.89 13.68
CA PRO A 180 -24.06 -20.99 13.41
C PRO A 180 -24.43 -20.21 12.13
N ASP A 181 -24.52 -18.89 12.26
CA ASP A 181 -24.58 -18.02 11.09
C ASP A 181 -23.36 -18.35 10.22
N PRO A 182 -23.52 -18.76 8.97
CA PRO A 182 -22.39 -19.13 8.12
C PRO A 182 -21.38 -17.99 7.96
N ALA A 183 -21.78 -16.74 8.19
CA ALA A 183 -20.86 -15.60 8.25
C ALA A 183 -20.00 -15.58 9.54
N SER A 184 -20.48 -16.14 10.65
CA SER A 184 -19.74 -16.23 11.90
C SER A 184 -18.96 -17.54 12.06
N ALA A 185 -19.37 -18.61 11.37
CA ALA A 185 -18.67 -19.90 11.40
C ALA A 185 -17.29 -19.84 10.71
N ASN A 186 -17.11 -18.96 9.74
CA ASN A 186 -15.81 -18.75 9.08
C ASN A 186 -14.81 -17.95 9.90
N SER A 187 -15.24 -17.27 10.95
CA SER A 187 -14.37 -16.48 11.83
C SER A 187 -13.92 -17.24 13.09
N LEU A 188 -14.47 -18.41 13.33
CA LEU A 188 -14.13 -19.22 14.50
C LEU A 188 -12.82 -19.98 14.22
N GLY A 189 -11.69 -19.39 14.56
CA GLY A 189 -10.40 -20.07 14.59
C GLY A 189 -9.30 -19.52 13.67
N ARG A 190 -9.56 -18.47 12.91
CA ARG A 190 -8.53 -17.85 12.06
C ARG A 190 -8.01 -16.55 12.68
N ALA A 191 -6.79 -16.62 13.25
CA ALA A 191 -6.02 -15.48 13.70
C ALA A 191 -5.19 -14.88 12.54
N ASP A 192 -5.76 -14.82 11.35
CA ASP A 192 -5.03 -14.46 10.13
C ASP A 192 -4.70 -12.97 10.06
N LEU A 193 -5.43 -12.14 10.79
CA LEU A 193 -5.19 -10.72 10.94
C LEU A 193 -5.32 -10.31 12.40
N ALA A 194 -4.22 -9.93 13.03
CA ALA A 194 -4.21 -9.44 14.40
C ALA A 194 -3.49 -8.10 14.52
N VAL A 195 -4.12 -7.12 15.18
CA VAL A 195 -3.44 -5.88 15.56
C VAL A 195 -2.50 -6.19 16.72
N THR A 196 -1.20 -6.20 16.45
CA THR A 196 -0.17 -6.55 17.44
C THR A 196 0.37 -5.34 18.19
N GLY A 197 0.21 -4.14 17.67
CA GLY A 197 0.69 -2.96 18.35
C GLY A 197 0.56 -1.66 17.57
N ARG A 198 0.86 -0.58 18.28
CA ARG A 198 1.01 0.76 17.69
C ARG A 198 2.44 1.19 17.88
N LYS A 199 3.07 1.60 16.80
CA LYS A 199 4.45 2.12 16.79
C LYS A 199 4.45 3.52 16.20
N LYS A 200 5.44 4.32 16.59
CA LYS A 200 5.84 5.50 15.81
C LYS A 200 6.98 5.13 14.87
N VAL A 201 6.72 5.19 13.58
CA VAL A 201 7.73 4.97 12.55
C VAL A 201 7.86 6.27 11.75
N LEU A 202 9.07 6.84 11.69
CA LEU A 202 9.33 8.11 11.01
C LEU A 202 8.40 9.27 11.44
N GLY A 203 8.00 9.29 12.74
CA GLY A 203 7.09 10.30 13.26
C GLY A 203 5.60 10.08 12.97
N LEU A 204 5.24 9.04 12.22
CA LEU A 204 3.87 8.64 11.93
C LEU A 204 3.38 7.59 12.92
N ASP A 205 2.15 7.74 13.38
CA ASP A 205 1.49 6.70 14.18
C ASP A 205 1.07 5.55 13.28
N THR A 206 1.79 4.44 13.38
CA THR A 206 1.54 3.24 12.61
C THR A 206 0.86 2.18 13.45
N THR A 207 -0.10 1.51 12.86
CA THR A 207 -0.68 0.28 13.43
C THR A 207 -0.07 -0.92 12.74
N THR A 208 0.52 -1.81 13.52
CA THR A 208 1.06 -3.07 12.98
C THR A 208 -0.03 -4.13 13.02
N ILE A 209 -0.33 -4.69 11.87
CA ILE A 209 -1.24 -5.83 11.70
C ILE A 209 -0.40 -7.01 11.26
N THR A 210 -0.38 -8.06 12.09
CA THR A 210 0.31 -9.31 11.73
C THR A 210 -0.61 -10.16 10.87
N THR A 211 -0.10 -10.60 9.74
CA THR A 211 -0.77 -11.52 8.83
C THR A 211 0.03 -12.80 8.70
N VAL A 212 -0.57 -13.84 8.09
CA VAL A 212 0.13 -15.11 7.78
C VAL A 212 1.38 -14.89 6.91
N TYR A 213 1.38 -13.84 6.09
CA TYR A 213 2.47 -13.50 5.17
C TYR A 213 3.50 -12.54 5.75
N GLY A 214 3.28 -12.02 6.96
CA GLY A 214 4.16 -11.06 7.62
C GLY A 214 3.43 -9.87 8.21
N ASP A 215 4.20 -8.94 8.75
CA ASP A 215 3.67 -7.75 9.41
C ASP A 215 3.41 -6.63 8.41
N MET A 216 2.22 -6.06 8.48
CA MET A 216 1.81 -4.87 7.76
C MET A 216 1.86 -3.65 8.67
N ASN A 217 2.58 -2.62 8.27
CA ASN A 217 2.54 -1.33 8.95
C ASN A 217 1.53 -0.42 8.23
N VAL A 218 0.40 -0.19 8.87
CA VAL A 218 -0.71 0.57 8.29
C VAL A 218 -0.75 1.97 8.88
N VAL A 219 -0.78 2.97 8.01
CA VAL A 219 -0.85 4.40 8.35
C VAL A 219 -2.08 5.00 7.70
N ARG A 220 -2.88 5.73 8.49
CA ARG A 220 -3.98 6.50 7.93
C ARG A 220 -3.45 7.76 7.25
N ASN A 221 -3.81 7.96 5.99
CA ASN A 221 -3.53 9.19 5.26
C ASN A 221 -4.84 9.86 4.84
N ILE A 222 -5.07 11.07 5.36
CA ILE A 222 -6.28 11.85 5.10
C ILE A 222 -6.37 12.34 3.65
N HIS A 223 -5.25 12.47 2.93
CA HIS A 223 -5.23 12.91 1.53
C HIS A 223 -5.80 11.85 0.56
N LEU A 224 -5.93 10.60 1.02
CA LEU A 224 -6.59 9.54 0.27
C LEU A 224 -8.11 9.56 0.47
N ASP A 225 -8.62 10.29 1.46
CA ASP A 225 -10.05 10.39 1.71
C ASP A 225 -10.74 11.16 0.58
N GLY A 226 -11.84 10.60 0.05
CA GLY A 226 -12.57 11.19 -1.07
C GLY A 226 -11.94 10.92 -2.46
N THR A 227 -10.84 10.19 -2.52
CA THR A 227 -10.27 9.70 -3.78
C THR A 227 -10.74 8.26 -4.07
N ASN A 228 -10.57 7.82 -5.32
CA ASN A 228 -10.85 6.42 -5.68
C ASN A 228 -9.75 5.45 -5.22
N ILE A 229 -8.75 5.94 -4.49
CA ILE A 229 -7.62 5.15 -4.02
C ILE A 229 -7.87 4.75 -2.58
N ALA A 230 -8.12 3.48 -2.38
CA ALA A 230 -8.42 2.92 -1.07
C ALA A 230 -7.17 2.75 -0.21
N MET A 231 -6.11 2.21 -0.80
CA MET A 231 -4.87 1.87 -0.10
C MET A 231 -3.69 1.86 -1.06
N LEU A 232 -2.53 2.29 -0.58
CA LEU A 232 -1.23 2.23 -1.26
C LEU A 232 -0.25 1.44 -0.42
N GLY A 233 0.30 0.37 -0.96
CA GLY A 233 1.38 -0.40 -0.32
C GLY A 233 2.73 -0.07 -0.97
N ILE A 234 3.67 0.42 -0.19
CA ILE A 234 5.00 0.80 -0.65
C ILE A 234 6.05 0.05 0.16
N ASN A 235 6.99 -0.58 -0.54
CA ASN A 235 8.15 -1.17 0.09
C ASN A 235 9.26 -0.13 0.23
N MET A 236 9.42 0.40 1.44
CA MET A 236 10.36 1.49 1.74
C MET A 236 11.84 1.10 1.61
N LYS A 237 12.16 -0.18 1.52
CA LYS A 237 13.56 -0.63 1.42
C LYS A 237 14.06 -0.65 -0.03
N ASN A 238 13.17 -0.83 -0.96
CA ASN A 238 13.49 -0.90 -2.39
C ASN A 238 13.24 0.43 -3.12
N TYR A 239 12.91 1.47 -2.39
CA TYR A 239 12.64 2.81 -2.91
C TYR A 239 13.86 3.71 -2.83
#